data_8d123cee9978effaecd713ab24264dd7
#
_entry.id   8d123cee9978effaecd713ab24264dd7
#
_cell.length_a   1.000
_cell.length_b   1.000
_cell.length_c   1.000
_cell.angle_alpha   90.00
_cell.angle_beta   90.00
_cell.angle_gamma   90.00
#
_symmetry.space_group_name_H-M   'P 1'
#
loop_
_entity.id
_entity.type
_entity.pdbx_description
1 polymer ?
#
loop_
_entity_poly.entity_id
_entity_poly.type
_entity_poly.pdbx_seq_one_letter_code
_entity_poly.pdbx_strand_id
1 'polypeptide(L)'
;MRVMFYNDQKMKEILQDESLAKLRDLMFPSEYNAWITDDDITPKKMSESFRGVGDYAERLNFLKTHIETGEITREKVYSESELKADSSKVCVQVLEYRKRESNKVAIIIPGGGYSNVCSFSEGWPIAQELFERGYNCFVLYYRVFPNAYMPNPIEDVARLVKRIKENYPDLDLNGYLMLGFSAGGHLAGIWATKQGYYRYGLPKPKYIALAYPVIDLSLNKGVSRQNCLHKDCSGEDLIRYSVFTNVDKDYPVTYLWQG
;
A
#
# COMPACT_ATOMS: atom_id res chain seq x y z
N MET A 1 9.73 14.08 28.30
CA MET A 1 8.26 14.04 28.13
C MET A 1 8.00 13.88 26.65
N ARG A 2 7.35 12.81 26.20
CA ARG A 2 7.01 12.65 24.78
C ARG A 2 5.98 13.72 24.40
N VAL A 3 6.28 14.53 23.39
CA VAL A 3 5.31 15.47 22.84
C VAL A 3 4.26 14.67 22.07
N MET A 4 3.02 14.75 22.51
CA MET A 4 1.88 14.11 21.87
C MET A 4 1.14 15.10 21.00
N PHE A 5 0.55 14.65 19.92
CA PHE A 5 -0.30 15.47 19.05
C PHE A 5 -1.74 15.47 19.53
N TYR A 6 -2.45 16.57 19.27
CA TYR A 6 -3.84 16.77 19.68
C TYR A 6 -4.74 17.01 18.47
N ASN A 7 -6.02 16.75 18.64
CA ASN A 7 -7.03 16.81 17.57
C ASN A 7 -7.27 18.21 16.99
N ASP A 8 -6.98 19.27 17.72
CA ASP A 8 -7.12 20.67 17.31
C ASP A 8 -5.80 21.34 16.87
N GLN A 9 -4.69 20.59 16.93
CA GLN A 9 -3.39 21.07 16.45
C GLN A 9 -3.37 21.12 14.91
N LYS A 10 -2.67 22.09 14.33
CA LYS A 10 -2.57 22.20 12.87
C LYS A 10 -1.70 21.10 12.28
N MET A 11 -2.17 20.43 11.25
CA MET A 11 -1.41 19.36 10.56
C MET A 11 -0.06 19.87 10.07
N LYS A 12 0.04 21.10 9.55
CA LYS A 12 1.31 21.67 9.11
C LYS A 12 2.37 21.76 10.21
N GLU A 13 1.97 21.92 11.49
CA GLU A 13 2.88 21.92 12.65
C GLU A 13 3.28 20.50 13.02
N ILE A 14 2.32 19.58 13.04
CA ILE A 14 2.55 18.16 13.33
C ILE A 14 3.56 17.57 12.33
N LEU A 15 3.43 17.90 11.05
CA LEU A 15 4.32 17.41 9.99
C LEU A 15 5.76 17.99 10.03
N GLN A 16 6.04 18.90 10.96
CA GLN A 16 7.40 19.37 11.26
C GLN A 16 8.12 18.47 12.28
N ASP A 17 7.40 17.58 12.95
CA ASP A 17 8.02 16.63 13.89
C ASP A 17 9.04 15.75 13.15
N GLU A 18 10.26 15.64 13.71
CA GLU A 18 11.39 14.96 13.07
C GLU A 18 11.10 13.47 12.75
N SER A 19 10.29 12.81 13.59
CA SER A 19 9.91 11.41 13.37
C SER A 19 9.00 11.29 12.16
N LEU A 20 7.99 12.16 12.02
CA LEU A 20 7.04 12.16 10.92
C LEU A 20 7.62 12.76 9.63
N ALA A 21 8.55 13.72 9.74
CA ALA A 21 9.18 14.38 8.59
C ALA A 21 9.85 13.38 7.65
N LYS A 22 10.42 12.29 8.20
CA LYS A 22 11.04 11.21 7.42
C LYS A 22 10.06 10.40 6.56
N LEU A 23 8.78 10.44 6.90
CA LEU A 23 7.71 9.68 6.23
C LEU A 23 6.72 10.57 5.48
N ARG A 24 6.85 11.91 5.58
CA ARG A 24 5.85 12.86 5.09
C ARG A 24 5.46 12.62 3.62
N ASP A 25 6.44 12.41 2.75
CA ASP A 25 6.23 12.17 1.33
C ASP A 25 5.58 10.80 1.02
N LEU A 26 5.68 9.84 1.95
CA LEU A 26 4.95 8.57 1.87
C LEU A 26 3.56 8.66 2.50
N MET A 27 3.40 9.48 3.53
CA MET A 27 2.10 9.62 4.22
C MET A 27 1.07 10.30 3.33
N PHE A 28 1.48 11.37 2.64
CA PHE A 28 0.59 12.19 1.83
C PHE A 28 1.14 12.35 0.41
N PRO A 29 0.37 11.94 -0.62
CA PRO A 29 0.72 12.23 -2.00
C PRO A 29 0.92 13.73 -2.24
N SER A 30 1.84 14.08 -3.14
CA SER A 30 2.23 15.48 -3.39
C SER A 30 1.06 16.40 -3.76
N GLU A 31 0.04 15.87 -4.42
CA GLU A 31 -1.18 16.59 -4.79
C GLU A 31 -2.03 17.04 -3.60
N TYR A 32 -1.86 16.39 -2.44
CA TYR A 32 -2.54 16.78 -1.19
C TYR A 32 -1.71 17.75 -0.34
N ASN A 33 -0.47 18.07 -0.72
CA ASN A 33 0.41 18.91 0.10
C ASN A 33 -0.20 20.29 0.40
N ALA A 34 -0.82 20.95 -0.58
CA ALA A 34 -1.44 22.25 -0.37
C ALA A 34 -2.61 22.16 0.62
N TRP A 35 -3.45 21.14 0.48
CA TRP A 35 -4.60 20.93 1.36
C TRP A 35 -4.15 20.57 2.78
N ILE A 36 -3.23 19.59 2.94
CA ILE A 36 -2.82 19.11 4.27
C ILE A 36 -2.07 20.16 5.09
N THR A 37 -1.47 21.15 4.42
CA THR A 37 -0.76 22.27 5.06
C THR A 37 -1.60 23.52 5.19
N ASP A 38 -2.86 23.50 4.79
CA ASP A 38 -3.82 24.57 5.03
C ASP A 38 -3.97 24.81 6.55
N ASP A 39 -4.15 26.09 6.93
CA ASP A 39 -4.26 26.52 8.32
C ASP A 39 -5.43 25.90 9.08
N ASP A 40 -6.44 25.48 8.35
CA ASP A 40 -7.65 24.91 8.90
C ASP A 40 -7.61 23.37 9.03
N ILE A 41 -6.60 22.70 8.52
CA ILE A 41 -6.53 21.24 8.59
C ILE A 41 -5.90 20.79 9.91
N THR A 42 -6.68 19.98 10.62
CA THR A 42 -6.32 19.39 11.92
C THR A 42 -6.58 17.87 11.90
N PRO A 43 -6.02 17.08 12.82
CA PRO A 43 -6.37 15.66 12.97
C PRO A 43 -7.87 15.42 13.07
N LYS A 44 -8.61 16.30 13.77
CA LYS A 44 -10.08 16.21 13.84
C LYS A 44 -10.71 16.31 12.46
N LYS A 45 -10.33 17.30 11.62
CA LYS A 45 -10.84 17.43 10.26
C LYS A 45 -10.45 16.23 9.38
N MET A 46 -9.26 15.66 9.59
CA MET A 46 -8.85 14.42 8.90
C MET A 46 -9.79 13.26 9.26
N SER A 47 -10.10 13.07 10.54
CA SER A 47 -11.04 12.04 11.00
C SER A 47 -12.45 12.23 10.42
N GLU A 48 -12.91 13.47 10.31
CA GLU A 48 -14.21 13.81 9.72
C GLU A 48 -14.24 13.59 8.20
N SER A 49 -13.14 13.90 7.51
CA SER A 49 -13.03 13.80 6.05
C SER A 49 -12.86 12.35 5.58
N PHE A 50 -12.14 11.53 6.35
CA PHE A 50 -11.85 10.14 6.02
C PHE A 50 -12.53 9.20 7.03
N ARG A 51 -13.85 9.05 6.89
CA ARG A 51 -14.66 8.18 7.74
C ARG A 51 -14.11 6.76 7.73
N GLY A 52 -13.96 6.17 8.91
CA GLY A 52 -13.42 4.82 9.08
C GLY A 52 -11.93 4.76 9.46
N VAL A 53 -11.19 5.88 9.38
CA VAL A 53 -9.79 5.94 9.84
C VAL A 53 -9.68 6.03 11.37
N GLY A 54 -10.76 6.44 12.06
CA GLY A 54 -10.77 6.64 13.51
C GLY A 54 -10.18 7.99 13.93
N ASP A 55 -9.66 8.07 15.16
CA ASP A 55 -9.01 9.27 15.68
C ASP A 55 -7.65 9.47 15.02
N TYR A 56 -7.52 10.53 14.23
CA TYR A 56 -6.31 10.78 13.45
C TYR A 56 -5.12 11.24 14.31
N ALA A 57 -5.37 11.96 15.43
CA ALA A 57 -4.31 12.31 16.37
C ALA A 57 -3.74 11.06 17.05
N GLU A 58 -4.59 10.11 17.43
CA GLU A 58 -4.17 8.81 17.97
C GLU A 58 -3.30 8.05 16.97
N ARG A 59 -3.71 8.00 15.69
CA ARG A 59 -2.95 7.38 14.60
C ARG A 59 -1.55 7.99 14.42
N LEU A 60 -1.46 9.32 14.43
CA LEU A 60 -0.19 10.04 14.32
C LEU A 60 0.72 9.81 15.53
N ASN A 61 0.16 9.77 16.74
CA ASN A 61 0.89 9.45 17.96
C ASN A 61 1.40 8.00 17.97
N PHE A 62 0.61 7.07 17.46
CA PHE A 62 1.04 5.69 17.26
C PHE A 62 2.24 5.63 16.31
N LEU A 63 2.15 6.25 15.12
CA LEU A 63 3.26 6.31 14.17
C LEU A 63 4.51 6.88 14.81
N LYS A 64 4.42 8.06 15.43
CA LYS A 64 5.55 8.70 16.11
C LYS A 64 6.22 7.76 17.11
N THR A 65 5.42 7.15 17.99
CA THR A 65 5.93 6.25 19.02
C THR A 65 6.71 5.07 18.43
N HIS A 66 6.15 4.41 17.42
CA HIS A 66 6.74 3.20 16.84
C HIS A 66 7.87 3.49 15.84
N ILE A 67 7.94 4.69 15.27
CA ILE A 67 9.12 5.17 14.53
C ILE A 67 10.29 5.40 15.49
N GLU A 68 10.04 6.06 16.63
CA GLU A 68 11.06 6.34 17.64
C GLU A 68 11.63 5.06 18.28
N THR A 69 10.82 4.00 18.38
CA THR A 69 11.28 2.68 18.89
C THR A 69 11.90 1.80 17.81
N GLY A 70 11.83 2.20 16.55
CA GLY A 70 12.35 1.44 15.42
C GLY A 70 11.49 0.24 15.00
N GLU A 71 10.25 0.17 15.49
CA GLU A 71 9.27 -0.84 15.06
C GLU A 71 8.62 -0.50 13.72
N ILE A 72 8.60 0.80 13.37
CA ILE A 72 8.17 1.26 12.06
C ILE A 72 9.38 1.87 11.34
N THR A 73 9.68 1.34 10.15
CA THR A 73 10.78 1.82 9.31
C THR A 73 10.33 2.02 7.87
N ARG A 74 11.05 2.89 7.16
CA ARG A 74 10.91 3.13 5.73
C ARG A 74 12.07 2.47 5.00
N GLU A 75 11.76 1.63 4.02
CA GLU A 75 12.75 0.86 3.30
C GLU A 75 12.57 0.96 1.79
N LYS A 76 13.68 0.90 1.04
CA LYS A 76 13.66 0.70 -0.41
C LYS A 76 13.30 -0.75 -0.72
N VAL A 77 12.45 -0.98 -1.69
CA VAL A 77 12.09 -2.33 -2.14
C VAL A 77 13.16 -2.92 -3.07
N TYR A 78 13.76 -2.10 -3.90
CA TYR A 78 14.81 -2.48 -4.84
C TYR A 78 16.21 -2.20 -4.32
N SER A 79 17.18 -3.02 -4.72
CA SER A 79 18.60 -2.83 -4.44
C SER A 79 19.20 -1.67 -5.22
N GLU A 80 20.34 -1.14 -4.77
CA GLU A 80 21.05 -0.05 -5.46
C GLU A 80 21.44 -0.41 -6.92
N SER A 81 21.72 -1.67 -7.20
CA SER A 81 22.02 -2.12 -8.58
C SER A 81 20.77 -2.10 -9.47
N GLU A 82 19.61 -2.51 -8.92
CA GLU A 82 18.33 -2.46 -9.63
C GLU A 82 17.89 -1.01 -9.89
N LEU A 83 18.13 -0.11 -8.93
CA LEU A 83 17.83 1.33 -9.08
C LEU A 83 18.72 2.03 -10.12
N LYS A 84 19.98 1.62 -10.21
CA LYS A 84 20.90 2.11 -11.26
C LYS A 84 20.51 1.65 -12.66
N ALA A 85 19.96 0.42 -12.76
CA ALA A 85 19.51 -0.14 -14.03
C ALA A 85 18.17 0.47 -14.50
N ASP A 86 17.30 0.86 -13.56
CA ASP A 86 15.98 1.42 -13.84
C ASP A 86 15.60 2.42 -12.76
N SER A 87 15.74 3.71 -13.06
CA SER A 87 15.45 4.81 -12.13
C SER A 87 13.95 4.95 -11.80
N SER A 88 13.05 4.38 -12.61
CA SER A 88 11.62 4.40 -12.33
C SER A 88 11.26 3.66 -11.03
N LYS A 89 12.14 2.78 -10.56
CA LYS A 89 11.98 1.99 -9.34
C LYS A 89 12.29 2.75 -8.05
N VAL A 90 12.86 3.96 -8.14
CA VAL A 90 13.27 4.74 -6.95
C VAL A 90 12.10 5.11 -6.04
N CYS A 91 10.90 5.27 -6.61
CA CYS A 91 9.67 5.57 -5.87
C CYS A 91 9.08 4.34 -5.16
N VAL A 92 9.55 3.13 -5.46
CA VAL A 92 9.01 1.90 -4.87
C VAL A 92 9.62 1.69 -3.49
N GLN A 93 8.80 1.86 -2.48
CA GLN A 93 9.20 1.82 -1.10
C GLN A 93 8.20 1.01 -0.28
N VAL A 94 8.58 0.65 0.92
CA VAL A 94 7.72 -0.04 1.87
C VAL A 94 7.82 0.62 3.23
N LEU A 95 6.68 0.80 3.88
CA LEU A 95 6.62 1.11 5.29
C LEU A 95 6.42 -0.21 6.03
N GLU A 96 7.42 -0.60 6.82
CA GLU A 96 7.45 -1.87 7.53
C GLU A 96 7.07 -1.66 8.99
N TYR A 97 6.12 -2.43 9.48
CA TYR A 97 5.69 -2.52 10.87
C TYR A 97 6.14 -3.88 11.40
N ARG A 98 7.12 -3.89 12.29
CA ARG A 98 7.79 -5.12 12.72
C ARG A 98 7.44 -5.50 14.16
N LYS A 99 6.71 -6.63 14.29
CA LYS A 99 6.37 -7.25 15.56
C LYS A 99 7.27 -8.48 15.78
N ARG A 100 8.34 -8.33 16.55
CA ARG A 100 9.41 -9.35 16.68
C ARG A 100 8.92 -10.70 17.18
N GLU A 101 7.85 -10.72 17.97
CA GLU A 101 7.28 -11.91 18.62
C GLU A 101 6.25 -12.64 17.76
N SER A 102 6.06 -12.23 16.51
CA SER A 102 5.06 -12.78 15.59
C SER A 102 5.66 -13.10 14.23
N ASN A 103 5.20 -14.20 13.64
CA ASN A 103 5.52 -14.57 12.27
C ASN A 103 4.41 -14.26 11.27
N LYS A 104 3.26 -13.72 11.73
CA LYS A 104 2.12 -13.37 10.87
C LYS A 104 2.48 -12.21 9.95
N VAL A 105 2.10 -12.30 8.69
CA VAL A 105 2.40 -11.28 7.67
C VAL A 105 1.12 -10.73 7.07
N ALA A 106 1.06 -9.40 6.92
CA ALA A 106 0.06 -8.69 6.15
C ALA A 106 0.75 -7.73 5.17
N ILE A 107 0.37 -7.80 3.89
CA ILE A 107 0.80 -6.86 2.86
C ILE A 107 -0.40 -5.98 2.51
N ILE A 108 -0.22 -4.66 2.59
CA ILE A 108 -1.26 -3.68 2.35
C ILE A 108 -0.91 -2.88 1.09
N ILE A 109 -1.86 -2.83 0.16
CA ILE A 109 -1.71 -2.14 -1.13
C ILE A 109 -2.80 -1.06 -1.22
N PRO A 110 -2.47 0.20 -0.86
CA PRO A 110 -3.43 1.31 -0.93
C PRO A 110 -3.83 1.62 -2.38
N GLY A 111 -4.99 2.23 -2.57
CA GLY A 111 -5.46 2.72 -3.85
C GLY A 111 -4.84 4.06 -4.24
N GLY A 112 -5.53 4.76 -5.14
CA GLY A 112 -5.12 6.06 -5.70
C GLY A 112 -5.12 6.09 -7.22
N GLY A 113 -5.89 5.21 -7.87
CA GLY A 113 -6.10 5.22 -9.32
C GLY A 113 -4.85 4.97 -10.16
N TYR A 114 -3.79 4.40 -9.58
CA TYR A 114 -2.45 4.35 -10.17
C TYR A 114 -1.85 5.73 -10.48
N SER A 115 -2.42 6.82 -9.98
CA SER A 115 -1.86 8.18 -10.04
C SER A 115 -0.98 8.46 -8.82
N ASN A 116 -1.37 7.93 -7.69
CA ASN A 116 -0.70 8.08 -6.39
C ASN A 116 -0.97 6.86 -5.50
N VAL A 117 -0.46 6.88 -4.26
CA VAL A 117 -0.72 5.87 -3.24
C VAL A 117 -1.37 6.55 -2.03
N CYS A 118 -2.67 6.33 -1.83
CA CYS A 118 -3.47 6.94 -0.76
C CYS A 118 -3.20 6.30 0.61
N SER A 119 -1.95 6.27 1.02
CA SER A 119 -1.51 5.58 2.24
C SER A 119 -2.09 6.18 3.53
N PHE A 120 -2.42 7.47 3.51
CA PHE A 120 -2.96 8.21 4.67
C PHE A 120 -4.35 7.73 5.13
N SER A 121 -5.10 7.05 4.27
CA SER A 121 -6.43 6.50 4.60
C SER A 121 -6.49 4.97 4.43
N GLU A 122 -5.75 4.41 3.49
CA GLU A 122 -5.85 3.02 3.07
C GLU A 122 -4.57 2.21 3.35
N GLY A 123 -3.55 2.84 3.90
CA GLY A 123 -2.24 2.24 4.17
C GLY A 123 -1.92 2.13 5.65
N TRP A 124 -1.23 3.14 6.18
CA TRP A 124 -0.69 3.09 7.54
C TRP A 124 -1.75 3.03 8.66
N PRO A 125 -2.99 3.60 8.53
CA PRO A 125 -4.01 3.37 9.57
C PRO A 125 -4.46 1.91 9.62
N ILE A 126 -4.55 1.25 8.46
CA ILE A 126 -4.90 -0.18 8.37
C ILE A 126 -3.75 -1.05 8.91
N ALA A 127 -2.50 -0.65 8.61
CA ALA A 127 -1.33 -1.35 9.14
C ALA A 127 -1.27 -1.29 10.67
N GLN A 128 -1.65 -0.16 11.28
CA GLN A 128 -1.75 -0.05 12.73
C GLN A 128 -2.74 -1.08 13.30
N GLU A 129 -3.95 -1.16 12.77
CA GLU A 129 -4.98 -2.10 13.22
C GLU A 129 -4.51 -3.56 13.18
N LEU A 130 -3.79 -3.92 12.12
CA LEU A 130 -3.25 -5.27 11.97
C LEU A 130 -2.02 -5.51 12.86
N PHE A 131 -1.15 -4.51 13.00
CA PHE A 131 0.00 -4.58 13.88
C PHE A 131 -0.41 -4.80 15.34
N GLU A 132 -1.44 -4.10 15.82
CA GLU A 132 -2.01 -4.28 17.14
C GLU A 132 -2.60 -5.70 17.33
N ARG A 133 -3.04 -6.35 16.24
CA ARG A 133 -3.50 -7.76 16.21
C ARG A 133 -2.38 -8.77 15.99
N GLY A 134 -1.13 -8.32 16.06
CA GLY A 134 0.05 -9.18 16.00
C GLY A 134 0.55 -9.51 14.59
N TYR A 135 0.22 -8.72 13.59
CA TYR A 135 0.82 -8.89 12.26
C TYR A 135 2.08 -8.03 12.09
N ASN A 136 3.06 -8.56 11.37
CA ASN A 136 4.08 -7.76 10.71
C ASN A 136 3.44 -7.22 9.43
N CYS A 137 3.38 -5.88 9.28
CA CYS A 137 2.68 -5.24 8.18
C CYS A 137 3.65 -4.56 7.23
N PHE A 138 3.36 -4.66 5.94
CA PHE A 138 4.16 -4.09 4.85
C PHE A 138 3.25 -3.26 3.96
N VAL A 139 3.31 -1.94 4.07
CA VAL A 139 2.55 -1.02 3.23
C VAL A 139 3.37 -0.69 1.99
N LEU A 140 2.92 -1.14 0.82
CA LEU A 140 3.65 -0.97 -0.43
C LEU A 140 3.32 0.36 -1.11
N TYR A 141 4.36 1.10 -1.46
CA TYR A 141 4.34 2.23 -2.37
C TYR A 141 4.87 1.75 -3.71
N TYR A 142 3.97 1.43 -4.62
CA TYR A 142 4.26 0.86 -5.93
C TYR A 142 4.40 1.95 -6.99
N ARG A 143 4.93 1.62 -8.18
CA ARG A 143 5.03 2.55 -9.29
C ARG A 143 3.65 3.05 -9.71
N VAL A 144 3.51 4.37 -9.77
CA VAL A 144 2.33 5.08 -10.25
C VAL A 144 2.63 5.77 -11.59
N PHE A 145 1.60 6.29 -12.26
CA PHE A 145 1.77 7.00 -13.53
C PHE A 145 2.86 8.09 -13.45
N PRO A 146 3.76 8.21 -14.46
CA PRO A 146 3.71 7.54 -15.76
C PRO A 146 4.38 6.14 -15.80
N ASN A 147 4.80 5.59 -14.67
CA ASN A 147 5.54 4.32 -14.61
C ASN A 147 4.64 3.12 -14.18
N ALA A 148 3.32 3.33 -14.11
CA ALA A 148 2.35 2.32 -13.64
C ALA A 148 1.89 1.31 -14.70
N TYR A 149 2.41 1.38 -15.92
CA TYR A 149 2.00 0.45 -16.97
C TYR A 149 2.33 -0.99 -16.60
N MET A 150 1.31 -1.85 -16.71
CA MET A 150 1.47 -3.28 -16.44
C MET A 150 2.55 -3.90 -17.35
N PRO A 151 3.41 -4.76 -16.81
CA PRO A 151 3.33 -5.40 -15.49
C PRO A 151 4.06 -4.68 -14.34
N ASN A 152 4.54 -3.44 -14.51
CA ASN A 152 5.42 -2.78 -13.55
C ASN A 152 4.94 -2.83 -12.08
N PRO A 153 3.69 -2.47 -11.73
CA PRO A 153 3.23 -2.59 -10.35
C PRO A 153 3.20 -4.04 -9.83
N ILE A 154 2.96 -5.02 -10.72
CA ILE A 154 3.01 -6.45 -10.33
C ILE A 154 4.45 -6.85 -9.96
N GLU A 155 5.44 -6.36 -10.71
CA GLU A 155 6.86 -6.58 -10.39
C GLU A 155 7.25 -5.97 -9.05
N ASP A 156 6.68 -4.80 -8.70
CA ASP A 156 6.91 -4.16 -7.41
C ASP A 156 6.39 -5.03 -6.26
N VAL A 157 5.21 -5.64 -6.41
CA VAL A 157 4.69 -6.61 -5.43
C VAL A 157 5.61 -7.84 -5.36
N ALA A 158 6.02 -8.37 -6.52
CA ALA A 158 6.93 -9.51 -6.58
C ALA A 158 8.24 -9.22 -5.84
N ARG A 159 8.81 -8.03 -6.06
CA ARG A 159 10.06 -7.63 -5.42
C ARG A 159 9.90 -7.46 -3.91
N LEU A 160 8.76 -6.91 -3.45
CA LEU A 160 8.45 -6.83 -2.02
C LEU A 160 8.34 -8.22 -1.39
N VAL A 161 7.56 -9.13 -1.98
CA VAL A 161 7.40 -10.51 -1.44
C VAL A 161 8.74 -11.24 -1.40
N LYS A 162 9.57 -11.09 -2.45
CA LYS A 162 10.92 -11.63 -2.49
C LYS A 162 11.80 -11.04 -1.39
N ARG A 163 11.78 -9.71 -1.21
CA ARG A 163 12.51 -9.01 -0.15
C ARG A 163 12.11 -9.51 1.26
N ILE A 164 10.82 -9.69 1.52
CA ILE A 164 10.33 -10.22 2.79
C ILE A 164 10.90 -11.63 3.02
N LYS A 165 10.84 -12.49 2.00
CA LYS A 165 11.36 -13.85 2.07
C LYS A 165 12.87 -13.91 2.35
N GLU A 166 13.64 -13.00 1.75
CA GLU A 166 15.10 -12.95 1.89
C GLU A 166 15.54 -12.34 3.21
N ASN A 167 14.89 -11.24 3.65
CA ASN A 167 15.32 -10.51 4.84
C ASN A 167 14.71 -11.02 6.15
N TYR A 168 13.58 -11.74 6.07
CA TYR A 168 12.80 -12.18 7.21
C TYR A 168 12.36 -13.63 7.06
N PRO A 169 13.31 -14.60 7.10
CA PRO A 169 13.03 -16.02 6.86
C PRO A 169 12.10 -16.67 7.88
N ASP A 170 11.95 -16.07 9.05
CA ASP A 170 11.05 -16.51 10.15
C ASP A 170 9.59 -16.07 9.93
N LEU A 171 9.32 -15.21 8.97
CA LEU A 171 7.96 -14.80 8.68
C LEU A 171 7.21 -15.83 7.82
N ASP A 172 5.95 -16.10 8.18
CA ASP A 172 5.12 -17.07 7.46
C ASP A 172 4.51 -16.47 6.18
N LEU A 173 5.23 -16.62 5.08
CA LEU A 173 4.72 -16.26 3.76
C LEU A 173 3.79 -17.31 3.13
N ASN A 174 3.61 -18.50 3.73
CA ASN A 174 2.61 -19.47 3.27
C ASN A 174 1.22 -19.16 3.83
N GLY A 175 1.16 -18.37 4.91
CA GLY A 175 -0.06 -17.96 5.58
C GLY A 175 -0.43 -16.48 5.42
N TYR A 176 0.28 -15.70 4.59
CA TYR A 176 0.13 -14.25 4.61
C TYR A 176 -1.22 -13.76 4.08
N LEU A 177 -1.64 -12.64 4.68
CA LEU A 177 -2.81 -11.85 4.29
C LEU A 177 -2.38 -10.74 3.32
N MET A 178 -3.16 -10.52 2.28
CA MET A 178 -3.01 -9.36 1.40
C MET A 178 -4.29 -8.52 1.41
N LEU A 179 -4.14 -7.22 1.57
CA LEU A 179 -5.24 -6.27 1.51
C LEU A 179 -5.01 -5.28 0.38
N GLY A 180 -6.06 -4.97 -0.37
CA GLY A 180 -5.98 -3.98 -1.43
C GLY A 180 -7.24 -3.13 -1.52
N PHE A 181 -7.05 -1.85 -1.84
CA PHE A 181 -8.11 -0.84 -1.89
C PHE A 181 -8.17 -0.23 -3.29
N SER A 182 -9.36 -0.11 -3.90
CA SER A 182 -9.55 0.54 -5.21
C SER A 182 -8.56 0.01 -6.28
N ALA A 183 -7.68 0.86 -6.82
CA ALA A 183 -6.59 0.45 -7.72
C ALA A 183 -5.59 -0.51 -7.07
N GLY A 184 -5.30 -0.33 -5.76
CA GLY A 184 -4.52 -1.29 -4.98
C GLY A 184 -5.25 -2.62 -4.79
N GLY A 185 -6.59 -2.59 -4.74
CA GLY A 185 -7.44 -3.79 -4.78
C GLY A 185 -7.33 -4.54 -6.10
N HIS A 186 -7.22 -3.83 -7.22
CA HIS A 186 -6.89 -4.43 -8.51
C HIS A 186 -5.50 -5.10 -8.47
N LEU A 187 -4.48 -4.38 -7.98
CA LEU A 187 -3.11 -4.88 -7.92
C LEU A 187 -2.99 -6.10 -7.00
N ALA A 188 -3.62 -6.07 -5.83
CA ALA A 188 -3.70 -7.22 -4.92
C ALA A 188 -4.43 -8.41 -5.57
N GLY A 189 -5.56 -8.13 -6.24
CA GLY A 189 -6.36 -9.13 -6.92
C GLY A 189 -5.62 -9.83 -8.05
N ILE A 190 -4.96 -9.07 -8.92
CA ILE A 190 -4.19 -9.65 -10.03
C ILE A 190 -2.93 -10.38 -9.54
N TRP A 191 -2.29 -9.89 -8.47
CA TRP A 191 -1.20 -10.59 -7.80
C TRP A 191 -1.59 -12.01 -7.35
N ALA A 192 -2.80 -12.17 -6.83
CA ALA A 192 -3.33 -13.44 -6.35
C ALA A 192 -3.67 -14.44 -7.46
N THR A 193 -3.53 -14.07 -8.74
CA THR A 193 -3.73 -14.94 -9.91
C THR A 193 -2.40 -15.49 -10.45
N LYS A 194 -2.50 -16.31 -11.51
CA LYS A 194 -1.32 -16.81 -12.24
C LYS A 194 -0.52 -15.70 -12.93
N GLN A 195 -1.10 -14.54 -13.16
CA GLN A 195 -0.39 -13.37 -13.72
C GLN A 195 0.55 -12.71 -12.68
N GLY A 196 0.29 -12.93 -11.39
CA GLY A 196 1.10 -12.46 -10.27
C GLY A 196 1.98 -13.55 -9.69
N TYR A 197 1.65 -14.07 -8.50
CA TYR A 197 2.50 -14.95 -7.72
C TYR A 197 3.10 -16.12 -8.50
N TYR A 198 2.31 -16.77 -9.36
CA TYR A 198 2.75 -17.94 -10.13
C TYR A 198 3.81 -17.56 -11.16
N ARG A 199 3.59 -16.48 -11.91
CA ARG A 199 4.54 -15.98 -12.93
C ARG A 199 5.92 -15.69 -12.34
N TYR A 200 5.98 -15.23 -11.09
CA TYR A 200 7.22 -14.88 -10.41
C TYR A 200 7.77 -16.00 -9.50
N GLY A 201 7.11 -17.15 -9.41
CA GLY A 201 7.53 -18.29 -8.59
C GLY A 201 7.56 -17.97 -7.09
N LEU A 202 6.62 -17.12 -6.64
CA LEU A 202 6.54 -16.63 -5.27
C LEU A 202 5.31 -17.19 -4.55
N PRO A 203 5.29 -17.18 -3.21
CA PRO A 203 4.15 -17.66 -2.45
C PRO A 203 2.86 -16.91 -2.80
N LYS A 204 1.75 -17.64 -2.88
CA LYS A 204 0.41 -17.11 -3.03
C LYS A 204 -0.11 -16.60 -1.67
N PRO A 205 -0.84 -15.47 -1.60
CA PRO A 205 -1.54 -15.11 -0.38
C PRO A 205 -2.54 -16.19 0.01
N LYS A 206 -2.64 -16.50 1.31
CA LYS A 206 -3.62 -17.45 1.80
C LYS A 206 -5.01 -16.80 1.91
N TYR A 207 -5.03 -15.54 2.28
CA TYR A 207 -6.22 -14.73 2.41
C TYR A 207 -6.04 -13.41 1.66
N ILE A 208 -7.11 -12.94 1.02
CA ILE A 208 -7.12 -11.65 0.37
C ILE A 208 -8.37 -10.85 0.76
N ALA A 209 -8.18 -9.58 1.09
CA ALA A 209 -9.27 -8.65 1.35
C ALA A 209 -9.23 -7.53 0.30
N LEU A 210 -10.31 -7.38 -0.44
CA LEU A 210 -10.43 -6.40 -1.52
C LEU A 210 -11.56 -5.43 -1.19
N ALA A 211 -11.21 -4.17 -0.96
CA ALA A 211 -12.16 -3.10 -0.72
C ALA A 211 -12.38 -2.30 -2.00
N TYR A 212 -13.61 -2.23 -2.48
CA TYR A 212 -14.03 -1.51 -3.71
C TYR A 212 -13.03 -1.65 -4.88
N PRO A 213 -12.56 -2.86 -5.18
CA PRO A 213 -11.49 -3.06 -6.15
C PRO A 213 -11.94 -2.79 -7.58
N VAL A 214 -11.02 -2.36 -8.42
CA VAL A 214 -11.21 -2.42 -9.88
C VAL A 214 -10.92 -3.84 -10.34
N ILE A 215 -11.93 -4.66 -10.63
CA ILE A 215 -11.75 -6.07 -10.97
C ILE A 215 -11.77 -6.37 -12.48
N ASP A 216 -12.36 -5.47 -13.27
CA ASP A 216 -12.47 -5.62 -14.71
C ASP A 216 -12.06 -4.32 -15.43
N LEU A 217 -10.93 -4.37 -16.11
CA LEU A 217 -10.39 -3.24 -16.88
C LEU A 217 -11.12 -3.03 -18.20
N SER A 218 -11.89 -3.97 -18.69
CA SER A 218 -12.69 -3.81 -19.90
C SER A 218 -13.91 -2.93 -19.65
N LEU A 219 -14.53 -3.06 -18.48
CA LEU A 219 -15.67 -2.26 -18.04
C LEU A 219 -15.24 -0.94 -17.40
N ASN A 220 -14.12 -0.92 -16.67
CA ASN A 220 -13.59 0.29 -16.06
C ASN A 220 -12.82 1.12 -17.09
N LYS A 221 -13.44 2.19 -17.58
CA LYS A 221 -12.81 3.17 -18.48
C LYS A 221 -12.22 4.38 -17.72
N GLY A 222 -12.21 4.32 -16.40
CA GLY A 222 -11.77 5.39 -15.52
C GLY A 222 -10.24 5.51 -15.41
N VAL A 223 -9.81 6.37 -14.48
CA VAL A 223 -8.41 6.76 -14.29
C VAL A 223 -7.49 5.56 -14.02
N SER A 224 -7.95 4.56 -13.26
CA SER A 224 -7.12 3.37 -12.96
C SER A 224 -6.67 2.63 -14.22
N ARG A 225 -7.60 2.39 -15.17
CA ARG A 225 -7.25 1.76 -16.46
C ARG A 225 -6.32 2.64 -17.27
N GLN A 226 -6.61 3.95 -17.36
CA GLN A 226 -5.82 4.89 -18.17
C GLN A 226 -4.38 4.99 -17.70
N ASN A 227 -4.15 4.83 -16.39
CA ASN A 227 -2.83 4.93 -15.80
C ASN A 227 -2.05 3.61 -15.81
N CYS A 228 -2.74 2.45 -15.70
CA CYS A 228 -2.05 1.15 -15.65
C CYS A 228 -1.95 0.42 -16.99
N LEU A 229 -2.66 0.88 -18.02
CA LEU A 229 -2.55 0.35 -19.39
C LEU A 229 -2.29 1.49 -20.37
N HIS A 230 -1.51 1.20 -21.41
CA HIS A 230 -1.33 2.13 -22.51
C HIS A 230 -2.67 2.45 -23.20
N LYS A 231 -2.79 3.63 -23.79
CA LYS A 231 -4.01 4.07 -24.46
C LYS A 231 -4.47 3.11 -25.57
N ASP A 232 -3.52 2.52 -26.24
CA ASP A 232 -3.68 1.59 -27.37
C ASP A 232 -3.52 0.12 -26.93
N CYS A 233 -3.78 -0.18 -25.64
CA CYS A 233 -3.72 -1.52 -25.11
C CYS A 233 -4.66 -2.47 -25.91
N SER A 234 -4.18 -3.68 -26.17
CA SER A 234 -4.94 -4.68 -26.89
C SER A 234 -6.09 -5.26 -26.04
N GLY A 235 -7.05 -5.91 -26.69
CA GLY A 235 -8.07 -6.70 -25.98
C GLY A 235 -7.44 -7.82 -25.13
N GLU A 236 -6.31 -8.37 -25.54
CA GLU A 236 -5.55 -9.37 -24.79
C GLU A 236 -4.97 -8.78 -23.50
N ASP A 237 -4.50 -7.54 -23.52
CA ASP A 237 -4.01 -6.86 -22.31
C ASP A 237 -5.14 -6.64 -21.30
N LEU A 238 -6.32 -6.28 -21.78
CA LEU A 238 -7.51 -6.15 -20.94
C LEU A 238 -7.86 -7.46 -20.25
N ILE A 239 -7.84 -8.57 -21.00
CA ILE A 239 -8.07 -9.91 -20.45
C ILE A 239 -6.95 -10.30 -19.48
N ARG A 240 -5.69 -10.11 -19.86
CA ARG A 240 -4.51 -10.49 -19.09
C ARG A 240 -4.47 -9.82 -17.73
N TYR A 241 -4.82 -8.54 -17.66
CA TYR A 241 -4.68 -7.75 -16.45
C TYR A 241 -6.00 -7.48 -15.71
N SER A 242 -7.14 -7.97 -16.17
CA SER A 242 -8.37 -7.96 -15.38
C SER A 242 -8.37 -9.10 -14.36
N VAL A 243 -8.71 -8.81 -13.11
CA VAL A 243 -8.82 -9.83 -12.06
C VAL A 243 -9.89 -10.84 -12.41
N PHE A 244 -11.06 -10.35 -12.84
CA PHE A 244 -12.24 -11.17 -13.17
C PHE A 244 -11.95 -12.30 -14.16
N THR A 245 -11.14 -12.04 -15.19
CA THR A 245 -10.81 -13.01 -16.21
C THR A 245 -9.72 -14.02 -15.81
N ASN A 246 -9.05 -13.78 -14.67
CA ASN A 246 -7.91 -14.58 -14.20
C ASN A 246 -8.18 -15.32 -12.88
N VAL A 247 -9.38 -15.16 -12.28
CA VAL A 247 -9.79 -15.95 -11.11
C VAL A 247 -10.02 -17.40 -11.52
N ASP A 248 -9.45 -18.33 -10.77
CA ASP A 248 -9.65 -19.76 -10.94
C ASP A 248 -10.01 -20.44 -9.59
N LYS A 249 -10.21 -21.77 -9.62
CA LYS A 249 -10.57 -22.57 -8.43
C LYS A 249 -9.51 -22.51 -7.31
N ASP A 250 -8.29 -22.16 -7.64
CA ASP A 250 -7.16 -22.08 -6.70
C ASP A 250 -6.95 -20.66 -6.16
N TYR A 251 -7.85 -19.73 -6.49
CA TYR A 251 -7.80 -18.36 -5.99
C TYR A 251 -7.92 -18.34 -4.44
N PRO A 252 -7.24 -17.42 -3.74
CA PRO A 252 -7.26 -17.37 -2.27
C PRO A 252 -8.65 -17.17 -1.69
N VAL A 253 -8.82 -17.55 -0.43
CA VAL A 253 -10.03 -17.18 0.33
C VAL A 253 -10.16 -15.66 0.33
N THR A 254 -11.30 -15.17 -0.16
CA THR A 254 -11.48 -13.75 -0.48
C THR A 254 -12.57 -13.12 0.37
N TYR A 255 -12.24 -12.00 1.01
CA TYR A 255 -13.22 -11.05 1.52
C TYR A 255 -13.34 -9.91 0.50
N LEU A 256 -14.52 -9.70 -0.04
CA LEU A 256 -14.80 -8.64 -1.01
C LEU A 256 -15.82 -7.67 -0.41
N TRP A 257 -15.47 -6.40 -0.36
CA TRP A 257 -16.37 -5.33 0.04
C TRP A 257 -16.52 -4.31 -1.06
N GLN A 258 -17.78 -3.96 -1.35
CA GLN A 258 -18.18 -2.94 -2.33
C GLN A 258 -19.30 -2.12 -1.70
N GLY A 259 -19.10 -0.81 -1.54
CA GLY A 259 -20.09 0.16 -1.04
C GLY A 259 -20.77 0.93 -2.14
#